data_67821d58cb2f35a24fa25ff602aecb51
#
_entry.id   67821d58cb2f35a24fa25ff602aecb51
#
_cell.length_a   1.000
_cell.length_b   1.000
_cell.length_c   1.000
_cell.angle_alpha   90.00
_cell.angle_beta   90.00
_cell.angle_gamma   90.00
#
_symmetry.space_group_name_H-M   'P 1'
#
loop_
_entity.id
_entity.type
_entity.pdbx_description
1 polymer ?
#
loop_
_entity_poly.entity_id
_entity_poly.type
_entity_poly.pdbx_seq_one_letter_code
_entity_poly.pdbx_strand_id
1 'polypeptide(L)'
;PHQKWPAIDDRFERPHRDTTGYIMRAYAKMVYLRDLISRDKLNEYYQKCIGLARARGDMAEIYSTSARYYQCTGDYERAVAYIDSTITAYKSKGIKADLAPIYATQSYLYEEMGDYKNALKAVRTTNNIRFNERVEEAQSSLAEMQTLFEVGRLEFEKSRLTGRIRFIALLAGGILVLLLVGWSVYQYVMVRQL
;
A
#
# COMPACT_ATOMS: atom_id res chain seq x y z
N PRO A 1 -22.16 -13.58 -41.96
CA PRO A 1 -21.47 -12.35 -41.66
C PRO A 1 -20.45 -12.61 -40.58
N HIS A 2 -19.18 -12.84 -40.98
CA HIS A 2 -18.05 -13.05 -40.07
C HIS A 2 -17.62 -11.69 -39.56
N GLN A 3 -17.89 -11.45 -38.27
CA GLN A 3 -17.42 -10.25 -37.58
C GLN A 3 -15.88 -10.35 -37.43
N LYS A 4 -15.13 -9.62 -38.28
CA LYS A 4 -13.70 -9.45 -38.12
C LYS A 4 -13.45 -8.62 -36.87
N TRP A 5 -12.82 -9.22 -35.87
CA TRP A 5 -12.29 -8.48 -34.72
C TRP A 5 -11.21 -7.51 -35.20
N PRO A 6 -11.18 -6.27 -34.70
CA PRO A 6 -10.10 -5.35 -35.06
C PRO A 6 -8.76 -5.94 -34.62
N ALA A 7 -7.75 -5.81 -35.47
CA ALA A 7 -6.39 -6.22 -35.15
C ALA A 7 -5.98 -5.59 -33.80
N ILE A 8 -5.45 -6.42 -32.90
CA ILE A 8 -4.90 -5.95 -31.64
C ILE A 8 -3.80 -4.97 -31.97
N ASP A 9 -3.95 -3.73 -31.50
CA ASP A 9 -2.99 -2.65 -31.67
C ASP A 9 -1.67 -3.05 -30.99
N ASP A 10 -0.62 -3.30 -31.82
CA ASP A 10 0.72 -3.67 -31.37
C ASP A 10 1.42 -2.58 -30.51
N ARG A 11 0.75 -1.44 -30.28
CA ARG A 11 1.24 -0.37 -29.40
C ARG A 11 1.15 -0.69 -27.91
N PHE A 12 0.48 -1.75 -27.51
CA PHE A 12 0.61 -2.34 -26.18
C PHE A 12 1.78 -3.33 -26.17
N GLU A 13 3.00 -2.84 -26.24
CA GLU A 13 4.17 -3.59 -25.78
C GLU A 13 3.88 -4.01 -24.34
N ARG A 14 3.50 -5.26 -24.14
CA ARG A 14 3.41 -5.84 -22.82
C ARG A 14 4.79 -5.67 -22.20
N PRO A 15 4.92 -5.00 -21.03
CA PRO A 15 6.22 -4.88 -20.39
C PRO A 15 6.82 -6.29 -20.35
N HIS A 16 8.06 -6.45 -20.81
CA HIS A 16 8.77 -7.73 -20.82
C HIS A 16 8.55 -8.39 -19.47
N ARG A 17 7.69 -9.40 -19.41
CA ARG A 17 7.41 -10.14 -18.18
C ARG A 17 8.75 -10.70 -17.75
N ASP A 18 9.23 -10.26 -16.60
CA ASP A 18 10.43 -10.83 -15.96
C ASP A 18 10.15 -12.28 -15.54
N THR A 19 10.08 -13.16 -16.56
CA THR A 19 9.80 -14.59 -16.37
C THR A 19 10.81 -15.23 -15.45
N THR A 20 12.07 -14.81 -15.52
CA THR A 20 13.15 -15.35 -14.65
C THR A 20 12.90 -15.01 -13.18
N GLY A 21 12.48 -13.78 -12.89
CA GLY A 21 12.14 -13.38 -11.52
C GLY A 21 10.88 -14.09 -10.99
N TYR A 22 9.91 -14.37 -11.84
CA TYR A 22 8.75 -15.19 -11.44
C TYR A 22 9.13 -16.64 -11.12
N ILE A 23 9.96 -17.26 -11.97
CA ILE A 23 10.44 -18.62 -11.77
C ILE A 23 11.28 -18.71 -10.50
N MET A 24 12.18 -17.76 -10.27
CA MET A 24 12.99 -17.68 -9.06
C MET A 24 12.12 -17.63 -7.81
N ARG A 25 11.14 -16.71 -7.76
CA ARG A 25 10.20 -16.61 -6.64
C ARG A 25 9.33 -17.84 -6.45
N ALA A 26 9.00 -18.56 -7.54
CA ALA A 26 8.30 -19.83 -7.44
C ALA A 26 9.16 -20.88 -6.72
N TYR A 27 10.44 -21.00 -7.08
CA TYR A 27 11.36 -21.91 -6.36
C TYR A 27 11.56 -21.49 -4.91
N ALA A 28 11.71 -20.19 -4.62
CA ALA A 28 11.77 -19.70 -3.25
C ALA A 28 10.53 -20.13 -2.44
N LYS A 29 9.33 -19.96 -3.00
CA LYS A 29 8.10 -20.41 -2.34
C LYS A 29 8.07 -21.92 -2.12
N MET A 30 8.61 -22.73 -3.03
CA MET A 30 8.72 -24.18 -2.83
C MET A 30 9.60 -24.54 -1.63
N VAL A 31 10.65 -23.75 -1.35
CA VAL A 31 11.48 -23.94 -0.14
C VAL A 31 10.66 -23.70 1.15
N TYR A 32 9.61 -22.87 1.10
CA TYR A 32 8.71 -22.67 2.25
C TYR A 32 7.75 -23.85 2.49
N LEU A 33 7.55 -24.73 1.50
CA LEU A 33 6.63 -25.88 1.58
C LEU A 33 7.34 -27.15 2.06
N ARG A 34 8.32 -27.03 2.95
CA ARG A 34 9.17 -28.14 3.43
C ARG A 34 8.40 -29.40 3.86
N ASP A 35 7.26 -29.21 4.51
CA ASP A 35 6.47 -30.30 5.09
C ASP A 35 5.73 -31.14 4.03
N LEU A 36 5.69 -30.63 2.78
CA LEU A 36 5.02 -31.26 1.64
C LEU A 36 5.97 -31.85 0.61
N ILE A 37 7.30 -31.65 0.77
CA ILE A 37 8.30 -32.05 -0.21
C ILE A 37 9.43 -32.87 0.45
N SER A 38 10.05 -33.78 -0.31
CA SER A 38 11.20 -34.52 0.15
C SER A 38 12.43 -33.63 0.30
N ARG A 39 13.39 -34.05 1.14
CA ARG A 39 14.64 -33.31 1.37
C ARG A 39 15.45 -33.09 0.08
N ASP A 40 15.43 -34.05 -0.83
CA ASP A 40 16.13 -33.96 -2.11
C ASP A 40 15.51 -32.86 -3.00
N LYS A 41 14.19 -32.82 -3.07
CA LYS A 41 13.46 -31.77 -3.80
C LYS A 41 13.63 -30.39 -3.15
N LEU A 42 13.68 -30.33 -1.83
CA LEU A 42 13.97 -29.09 -1.11
C LEU A 42 15.33 -28.54 -1.53
N ASN A 43 16.37 -29.40 -1.56
CA ASN A 43 17.70 -29.01 -1.99
C ASN A 43 17.71 -28.60 -3.48
N GLU A 44 17.04 -29.34 -4.35
CA GLU A 44 16.92 -29.03 -5.78
C GLU A 44 16.34 -27.63 -6.00
N TYR A 45 15.21 -27.32 -5.36
CA TYR A 45 14.55 -26.02 -5.48
C TYR A 45 15.41 -24.89 -4.91
N TYR A 46 16.08 -25.13 -3.78
CA TYR A 46 17.03 -24.18 -3.22
C TYR A 46 18.15 -23.86 -4.21
N GLN A 47 18.82 -24.87 -4.80
CA GLN A 47 19.91 -24.66 -5.75
C GLN A 47 19.43 -23.90 -7.02
N LYS A 48 18.26 -24.24 -7.54
CA LYS A 48 17.66 -23.54 -8.68
C LYS A 48 17.36 -22.08 -8.35
N CYS A 49 16.78 -21.80 -7.18
CA CYS A 49 16.53 -20.44 -6.74
C CYS A 49 17.82 -19.63 -6.62
N ILE A 50 18.81 -20.16 -5.92
CA ILE A 50 20.10 -19.48 -5.71
C ILE A 50 20.84 -19.23 -7.01
N GLY A 51 20.81 -20.20 -7.97
CA GLY A 51 21.39 -20.03 -9.29
C GLY A 51 20.79 -18.85 -10.05
N LEU A 52 19.47 -18.77 -10.06
CA LEU A 52 18.75 -17.66 -10.72
C LEU A 52 18.98 -16.32 -9.99
N ALA A 53 18.98 -16.31 -8.67
CA ALA A 53 19.22 -15.11 -7.87
C ALA A 53 20.64 -14.56 -8.07
N ARG A 54 21.66 -15.43 -8.16
CA ARG A 54 23.04 -15.05 -8.48
C ARG A 54 23.16 -14.46 -9.87
N ALA A 55 22.51 -15.06 -10.86
CA ALA A 55 22.52 -14.54 -12.24
C ALA A 55 21.91 -13.15 -12.35
N ARG A 56 21.01 -12.79 -11.44
CA ARG A 56 20.35 -11.47 -11.34
C ARG A 56 21.06 -10.49 -10.41
N GLY A 57 22.04 -10.92 -9.65
CA GLY A 57 22.66 -10.12 -8.59
C GLY A 57 21.72 -9.82 -7.41
N ASP A 58 20.66 -10.64 -7.22
CA ASP A 58 19.68 -10.43 -6.15
C ASP A 58 20.16 -11.05 -4.84
N MET A 59 21.02 -10.32 -4.14
CA MET A 59 21.58 -10.75 -2.85
C MET A 59 20.53 -10.89 -1.76
N ALA A 60 19.48 -10.08 -1.80
CA ALA A 60 18.40 -10.14 -0.80
C ALA A 60 17.65 -11.48 -0.90
N GLU A 61 17.33 -11.91 -2.12
CA GLU A 61 16.73 -13.22 -2.36
C GLU A 61 17.65 -14.37 -1.98
N ILE A 62 18.95 -14.26 -2.27
CA ILE A 62 19.94 -15.27 -1.85
C ILE A 62 19.91 -15.43 -0.34
N TYR A 63 19.98 -14.33 0.42
CA TYR A 63 20.04 -14.41 1.88
C TYR A 63 18.73 -14.93 2.47
N SER A 64 17.58 -14.41 2.03
CA SER A 64 16.27 -14.83 2.56
C SER A 64 15.95 -16.30 2.26
N THR A 65 16.20 -16.75 1.04
CA THR A 65 15.97 -18.15 0.66
C THR A 65 16.96 -19.09 1.36
N SER A 66 18.23 -18.67 1.54
CA SER A 66 19.22 -19.46 2.29
C SER A 66 18.86 -19.58 3.77
N ALA A 67 18.44 -18.49 4.40
CA ALA A 67 17.96 -18.52 5.78
C ALA A 67 16.84 -19.54 5.96
N ARG A 68 15.87 -19.53 5.04
CA ARG A 68 14.76 -20.47 5.08
C ARG A 68 15.18 -21.91 4.84
N TYR A 69 16.07 -22.15 3.87
CA TYR A 69 16.58 -23.48 3.60
C TYR A 69 17.28 -24.07 4.82
N TYR A 70 18.20 -23.33 5.45
CA TYR A 70 18.90 -23.77 6.64
C TYR A 70 18.00 -23.95 7.85
N GLN A 71 17.00 -23.11 8.02
CA GLN A 71 15.92 -23.32 9.00
C GLN A 71 15.19 -24.65 8.76
N CYS A 72 14.88 -24.97 7.52
CA CYS A 72 14.19 -26.22 7.15
C CYS A 72 15.05 -27.46 7.35
N THR A 73 16.37 -27.33 7.23
CA THR A 73 17.32 -28.44 7.41
C THR A 73 17.83 -28.59 8.84
N GLY A 74 17.43 -27.68 9.75
CA GLY A 74 17.81 -27.70 11.16
C GLY A 74 19.19 -27.10 11.47
N ASP A 75 19.83 -26.47 10.48
CA ASP A 75 21.08 -25.73 10.66
C ASP A 75 20.80 -24.29 11.10
N TYR A 76 20.39 -24.14 12.35
CA TYR A 76 19.90 -22.86 12.86
C TYR A 76 20.98 -21.79 12.94
N GLU A 77 22.24 -22.16 13.16
CA GLU A 77 23.37 -21.21 13.18
C GLU A 77 23.53 -20.52 11.82
N ARG A 78 23.54 -21.32 10.73
CA ARG A 78 23.61 -20.76 9.37
C ARG A 78 22.34 -19.97 9.04
N ALA A 79 21.18 -20.44 9.47
CA ALA A 79 19.92 -19.72 9.26
C ALA A 79 19.97 -18.31 9.87
N VAL A 80 20.46 -18.18 11.11
CA VAL A 80 20.63 -16.87 11.79
C VAL A 80 21.62 -15.99 11.04
N ALA A 81 22.77 -16.51 10.62
CA ALA A 81 23.76 -15.73 9.87
C ALA A 81 23.20 -15.16 8.56
N TYR A 82 22.35 -15.93 7.85
CA TYR A 82 21.68 -15.45 6.65
C TYR A 82 20.55 -14.46 6.96
N ILE A 83 19.85 -14.59 8.09
CA ILE A 83 18.87 -13.59 8.54
C ILE A 83 19.57 -12.27 8.84
N ASP A 84 20.70 -12.26 9.52
CA ASP A 84 21.47 -11.05 9.79
C ASP A 84 21.92 -10.36 8.49
N SER A 85 22.35 -11.17 7.51
CA SER A 85 22.69 -10.68 6.17
C SER A 85 21.48 -10.07 5.46
N THR A 86 20.31 -10.69 5.59
CA THR A 86 19.04 -10.18 5.05
C THR A 86 18.68 -8.83 5.67
N ILE A 87 18.71 -8.73 7.00
CA ILE A 87 18.42 -7.48 7.73
C ILE A 87 19.38 -6.36 7.29
N THR A 88 20.67 -6.69 7.17
CA THR A 88 21.69 -5.74 6.74
C THR A 88 21.44 -5.27 5.30
N ALA A 89 21.11 -6.17 4.39
CA ALA A 89 20.82 -5.84 3.00
C ALA A 89 19.57 -4.95 2.86
N TYR A 90 18.52 -5.18 3.62
CA TYR A 90 17.35 -4.32 3.60
C TYR A 90 17.63 -2.94 4.20
N LYS A 91 18.34 -2.87 5.31
CA LYS A 91 18.73 -1.60 5.94
C LYS A 91 19.62 -0.75 5.04
N SER A 92 20.62 -1.37 4.39
CA SER A 92 21.55 -0.63 3.52
C SER A 92 20.88 -0.05 2.26
N LYS A 93 19.83 -0.69 1.75
CA LYS A 93 19.08 -0.22 0.59
C LYS A 93 17.99 0.80 0.94
N GLY A 94 17.82 1.15 2.20
CA GLY A 94 16.74 2.04 2.66
C GLY A 94 15.34 1.50 2.34
N ILE A 95 15.24 0.20 2.04
CA ILE A 95 13.96 -0.44 1.76
C ILE A 95 13.20 -0.49 3.09
N LYS A 96 12.08 0.20 3.17
CA LYS A 96 11.09 0.03 4.25
C LYS A 96 10.41 -1.33 4.07
N ALA A 97 11.18 -2.41 4.17
CA ALA A 97 10.62 -3.74 4.26
C ALA A 97 10.10 -3.92 5.68
N ASP A 98 8.99 -4.64 5.81
CA ASP A 98 8.54 -5.09 7.12
C ASP A 98 9.60 -6.03 7.71
N LEU A 99 10.45 -5.48 8.58
CA LEU A 99 11.51 -6.24 9.26
C LEU A 99 10.96 -7.03 10.45
N ALA A 100 9.75 -6.76 10.92
CA ALA A 100 9.18 -7.43 12.08
C ALA A 100 9.06 -8.95 11.89
N PRO A 101 8.58 -9.51 10.75
CA PRO A 101 8.59 -10.96 10.52
C PRO A 101 9.98 -11.56 10.49
N ILE A 102 10.99 -10.81 10.02
CA ILE A 102 12.37 -11.30 9.94
C ILE A 102 12.97 -11.45 11.34
N TYR A 103 12.77 -10.44 12.21
CA TYR A 103 13.18 -10.53 13.62
C TYR A 103 12.37 -11.58 14.40
N ALA A 104 11.10 -11.78 14.07
CA ALA A 104 10.30 -12.87 14.67
C ALA A 104 10.87 -14.24 14.28
N THR A 105 11.28 -14.44 13.02
CA THR A 105 11.95 -15.68 12.60
C THR A 105 13.31 -15.84 13.31
N GLN A 106 14.06 -14.77 13.46
CA GLN A 106 15.33 -14.77 14.19
C GLN A 106 15.14 -15.18 15.66
N SER A 107 14.09 -14.68 16.31
CA SER A 107 13.74 -15.06 17.67
C SER A 107 13.46 -16.56 17.80
N TYR A 108 12.66 -17.10 16.88
CA TYR A 108 12.37 -18.53 16.84
C TYR A 108 13.64 -19.37 16.68
N LEU A 109 14.55 -18.96 15.81
CA LEU A 109 15.81 -19.70 15.61
C LEU A 109 16.70 -19.67 16.84
N TYR A 110 16.80 -18.55 17.54
CA TYR A 110 17.53 -18.48 18.80
C TYR A 110 16.88 -19.32 19.90
N GLU A 111 15.56 -19.42 19.93
CA GLU A 111 14.82 -20.28 20.86
C GLU A 111 15.14 -21.77 20.59
N GLU A 112 15.12 -22.21 19.34
CA GLU A 112 15.50 -23.56 18.93
C GLU A 112 16.96 -23.91 19.29
N MET A 113 17.85 -22.92 19.31
CA MET A 113 19.23 -23.05 19.72
C MET A 113 19.43 -22.99 21.25
N GLY A 114 18.38 -22.70 22.02
CA GLY A 114 18.44 -22.47 23.45
C GLY A 114 19.04 -21.13 23.87
N ASP A 115 19.29 -20.22 22.93
CA ASP A 115 19.78 -18.86 23.20
C ASP A 115 18.64 -17.91 23.52
N TYR A 116 18.03 -18.11 24.68
CA TYR A 116 16.87 -17.32 25.13
C TYR A 116 17.18 -15.83 25.30
N LYS A 117 18.43 -15.46 25.55
CA LYS A 117 18.85 -14.06 25.67
C LYS A 117 18.70 -13.32 24.33
N ASN A 118 19.23 -13.89 23.27
CA ASN A 118 19.12 -13.30 21.93
C ASN A 118 17.70 -13.44 21.36
N ALA A 119 17.01 -14.55 21.67
CA ALA A 119 15.59 -14.70 21.35
C ALA A 119 14.75 -13.55 21.93
N LEU A 120 14.89 -13.25 23.23
CA LEU A 120 14.18 -12.15 23.87
C LEU A 120 14.50 -10.77 23.25
N LYS A 121 15.78 -10.56 22.88
CA LYS A 121 16.20 -9.33 22.21
C LYS A 121 15.49 -9.18 20.86
N ALA A 122 15.42 -10.24 20.08
CA ALA A 122 14.74 -10.24 18.77
C ALA A 122 13.23 -10.01 18.92
N VAL A 123 12.56 -10.63 19.92
CA VAL A 123 11.14 -10.36 20.24
C VAL A 123 10.90 -8.91 20.59
N ARG A 124 11.74 -8.32 21.44
CA ARG A 124 11.63 -6.90 21.79
C ARG A 124 11.78 -6.01 20.56
N THR A 125 12.71 -6.33 19.68
CA THR A 125 12.88 -5.58 18.42
C THR A 125 11.65 -5.69 17.54
N THR A 126 11.09 -6.90 17.39
CA THR A 126 9.84 -7.14 16.64
C THR A 126 8.69 -6.29 17.19
N ASN A 127 8.52 -6.30 18.53
CA ASN A 127 7.45 -5.56 19.19
C ASN A 127 7.61 -4.04 19.05
N ASN A 128 8.84 -3.54 19.14
CA ASN A 128 9.12 -2.11 18.94
C ASN A 128 8.82 -1.66 17.51
N ILE A 129 9.18 -2.46 16.50
CA ILE A 129 8.87 -2.15 15.11
C ILE A 129 7.35 -2.09 14.92
N ARG A 130 6.63 -3.14 15.32
CA ARG A 130 5.16 -3.19 15.21
C ARG A 130 4.44 -2.08 15.98
N PHE A 131 4.97 -1.71 17.14
CA PHE A 131 4.42 -0.59 17.90
C PHE A 131 4.57 0.73 17.13
N ASN A 132 5.76 1.00 16.60
CA ASN A 132 6.00 2.22 15.82
C ASN A 132 5.14 2.28 14.56
N GLU A 133 5.00 1.16 13.83
CA GLU A 133 4.11 1.06 12.66
C GLU A 133 2.66 1.41 13.02
N ARG A 134 2.13 0.86 14.12
CA ARG A 134 0.77 1.18 14.60
C ARG A 134 0.61 2.65 14.99
N VAL A 135 1.64 3.26 15.58
CA VAL A 135 1.63 4.70 15.92
C VAL A 135 1.60 5.54 14.65
N GLU A 136 2.42 5.21 13.63
CA GLU A 136 2.42 5.90 12.34
C GLU A 136 1.06 5.77 11.62
N GLU A 137 0.48 4.57 11.60
CA GLU A 137 -0.85 4.33 11.04
C GLU A 137 -1.94 5.15 11.77
N ALA A 138 -1.91 5.17 13.10
CA ALA A 138 -2.86 5.94 13.89
C ALA A 138 -2.73 7.45 13.64
N GLN A 139 -1.50 7.96 13.52
CA GLN A 139 -1.24 9.37 13.21
C GLN A 139 -1.74 9.72 11.79
N SER A 140 -1.50 8.85 10.82
CA SER A 140 -1.99 9.02 9.44
C SER A 140 -3.52 9.06 9.40
N SER A 141 -4.18 8.14 10.11
CA SER A 141 -5.65 8.09 10.19
C SER A 141 -6.24 9.33 10.85
N LEU A 142 -5.59 9.85 11.89
CA LEU A 142 -6.00 11.11 12.54
C LEU A 142 -5.86 12.30 11.59
N ALA A 143 -4.77 12.39 10.85
CA ALA A 143 -4.54 13.47 9.88
C ALA A 143 -5.59 13.42 8.76
N GLU A 144 -5.92 12.23 8.26
CA GLU A 144 -6.97 12.04 7.27
C GLU A 144 -8.34 12.50 7.81
N MET A 145 -8.69 12.08 9.04
CA MET A 145 -9.94 12.47 9.69
C MET A 145 -10.02 13.99 9.89
N GLN A 146 -8.93 14.64 10.29
CA GLN A 146 -8.88 16.12 10.40
C GLN A 146 -9.13 16.79 9.05
N THR A 147 -8.50 16.28 7.98
CA THR A 147 -8.70 16.81 6.63
C THR A 147 -10.15 16.67 6.18
N LEU A 148 -10.76 15.51 6.40
CA LEU A 148 -12.18 15.29 6.06
C LEU A 148 -13.10 16.21 6.85
N PHE A 149 -12.81 16.42 8.14
CA PHE A 149 -13.59 17.35 8.98
C PHE A 149 -13.48 18.78 8.49
N GLU A 150 -12.27 19.25 8.13
CA GLU A 150 -12.07 20.61 7.58
C GLU A 150 -12.79 20.80 6.24
N VAL A 151 -12.70 19.82 5.34
CA VAL A 151 -13.42 19.84 4.06
C VAL A 151 -14.93 19.91 4.29
N GLY A 152 -15.46 19.06 5.15
CA GLY A 152 -16.89 19.08 5.48
C GLY A 152 -17.35 20.41 6.08
N ARG A 153 -16.54 21.01 6.93
CA ARG A 153 -16.81 22.36 7.50
C ARG A 153 -16.87 23.43 6.40
N LEU A 154 -15.88 23.43 5.50
CA LEU A 154 -15.81 24.39 4.39
C LEU A 154 -16.99 24.22 3.43
N GLU A 155 -17.41 23.00 3.13
CA GLU A 155 -18.57 22.71 2.30
C GLU A 155 -19.87 23.23 2.95
N PHE A 156 -20.01 23.03 4.25
CA PHE A 156 -21.15 23.54 5.01
C PHE A 156 -21.20 25.08 5.00
N GLU A 157 -20.08 25.75 5.25
CA GLU A 157 -19.98 27.22 5.17
C GLU A 157 -20.30 27.74 3.77
N LYS A 158 -19.76 27.09 2.73
CA LYS A 158 -20.08 27.41 1.32
C LYS A 158 -21.57 27.26 1.01
N SER A 159 -22.17 26.18 1.44
CA SER A 159 -23.61 25.92 1.25
C SER A 159 -24.46 27.01 1.93
N ARG A 160 -24.11 27.38 3.16
CA ARG A 160 -24.79 28.45 3.92
C ARG A 160 -24.67 29.82 3.23
N LEU A 161 -23.48 30.17 2.72
CA LEU A 161 -23.26 31.41 1.98
C LEU A 161 -24.05 31.43 0.66
N THR A 162 -24.02 30.31 -0.08
CA THR A 162 -24.79 30.18 -1.34
C THR A 162 -26.29 30.29 -1.09
N GLY A 163 -26.80 29.72 -0.01
CA GLY A 163 -28.21 29.86 0.39
C GLY A 163 -28.57 31.31 0.68
N ARG A 164 -27.73 32.06 1.41
CA ARG A 164 -27.95 33.50 1.67
C ARG A 164 -27.95 34.33 0.39
N ILE A 165 -27.02 34.10 -0.52
CA ILE A 165 -26.94 34.82 -1.81
C ILE A 165 -28.20 34.54 -2.64
N ARG A 166 -28.66 33.30 -2.71
CA ARG A 166 -29.92 32.95 -3.43
C ARG A 166 -31.12 33.64 -2.82
N PHE A 167 -31.23 33.68 -1.50
CA PHE A 167 -32.32 34.35 -0.81
C PHE A 167 -32.35 35.87 -1.10
N ILE A 168 -31.20 36.53 -1.04
CA ILE A 168 -31.05 37.97 -1.36
C ILE A 168 -31.43 38.22 -2.84
N ALA A 169 -30.96 37.36 -3.75
CA ALA A 169 -31.29 37.48 -5.18
C ALA A 169 -32.80 37.35 -5.44
N LEU A 170 -33.49 36.43 -4.77
CA LEU A 170 -34.92 36.25 -4.86
C LEU A 170 -35.68 37.48 -4.32
N LEU A 171 -35.24 38.05 -3.19
CA LEU A 171 -35.84 39.28 -2.64
C LEU A 171 -35.67 40.48 -3.60
N ALA A 172 -34.45 40.66 -4.12
CA ALA A 172 -34.16 41.73 -5.08
C ALA A 172 -34.98 41.57 -6.36
N GLY A 173 -35.10 40.37 -6.89
CA GLY A 173 -35.93 40.03 -8.04
C GLY A 173 -37.41 40.31 -7.79
N GLY A 174 -37.92 39.93 -6.62
CA GLY A 174 -39.31 40.21 -6.20
C GLY A 174 -39.61 41.71 -6.12
N ILE A 175 -38.70 42.51 -5.53
CA ILE A 175 -38.81 43.96 -5.46
C ILE A 175 -38.86 44.58 -6.88
N LEU A 176 -37.99 44.15 -7.77
CA LEU A 176 -37.94 44.62 -9.16
C LEU A 176 -39.22 44.34 -9.91
N VAL A 177 -39.80 43.17 -9.75
CA VAL A 177 -41.09 42.81 -10.33
C VAL A 177 -42.21 43.72 -9.80
N LEU A 178 -42.25 43.98 -8.49
CA LEU A 178 -43.24 44.89 -7.89
C LEU A 178 -43.11 46.33 -8.43
N LEU A 179 -41.89 46.83 -8.62
CA LEU A 179 -41.66 48.13 -9.23
C LEU A 179 -42.13 48.19 -10.68
N LEU A 180 -41.88 47.15 -11.47
CA LEU A 180 -42.35 47.07 -12.85
C LEU A 180 -43.88 47.03 -12.96
N VAL A 181 -44.52 46.25 -12.08
CA VAL A 181 -45.98 46.21 -12.02
C VAL A 181 -46.56 47.59 -11.59
N GLY A 182 -46.00 48.21 -10.56
CA GLY A 182 -46.37 49.54 -10.11
C GLY A 182 -46.24 50.62 -11.22
N TRP A 183 -45.11 50.58 -11.93
CA TRP A 183 -44.83 51.41 -13.08
C TRP A 183 -45.88 51.19 -14.20
N SER A 184 -46.23 49.96 -14.55
CA SER A 184 -47.18 49.59 -15.54
C SER A 184 -48.60 50.09 -15.19
N VAL A 185 -48.99 49.93 -13.92
CA VAL A 185 -50.30 50.44 -13.41
C VAL A 185 -50.34 51.97 -13.45
N TYR A 186 -49.24 52.61 -13.04
CA TYR A 186 -49.15 54.09 -13.13
C TYR A 186 -49.33 54.59 -14.57
N GLN A 187 -48.66 54.02 -15.54
CA GLN A 187 -48.81 54.34 -16.95
C GLN A 187 -50.23 54.12 -17.44
N TYR A 188 -50.84 52.98 -17.05
CA TYR A 188 -52.24 52.70 -17.42
C TYR A 188 -53.21 53.72 -16.89
N VAL A 189 -53.05 54.16 -15.63
CA VAL A 189 -53.89 55.17 -15.00
C VAL A 189 -53.72 56.57 -15.67
N MET A 190 -52.48 56.96 -15.95
CA MET A 190 -52.17 58.26 -16.61
C MET A 190 -52.73 58.30 -18.01
N VAL A 191 -52.64 57.25 -18.82
CA VAL A 191 -53.21 57.21 -20.17
C VAL A 191 -54.76 57.28 -20.16
N ARG A 192 -55.39 56.83 -19.09
CA ARG A 192 -56.85 56.87 -18.95
C ARG A 192 -57.43 58.22 -18.47
N GLN A 193 -56.57 59.10 -17.96
CA GLN A 193 -56.92 60.44 -17.50
C GLN A 193 -56.72 61.54 -18.57
N LEU A 194 -56.08 61.20 -19.68
CA LEU A 194 -55.96 62.01 -20.89
C LEU A 194 -57.11 61.67 -21.88
#